data_bba8e402ec74f6e2bf7d24c760d164d6
#
_entry.id   bba8e402ec74f6e2bf7d24c760d164d6
#
_cell.length_a   1.000
_cell.length_b   1.000
_cell.length_c   1.000
_cell.angle_alpha   90.00
_cell.angle_beta   90.00
_cell.angle_gamma   90.00
#
_symmetry.space_group_name_H-M   'P 1'
#
loop_
_entity.id
_entity.type
_entity.pdbx_description
1 polymer ?
#
loop_
_entity_poly.entity_id
_entity_poly.type
_entity_poly.pdbx_seq_one_letter_code
_entity_poly.pdbx_strand_id
1 'polypeptide(L)'
;MAAVSLHFGKIPTELDPEQIHDYLFYLQKKSKSPSQSYFKHTVYGLRFLLKSEGLSYDFLSLPEIKREKKLPVVLSKQEVWQMLSGCKLLKHKILIGILYGCGLRCMEVRNLRLCDLDFDRKQLKVVQGKGSKDRYVPLSEHLIRGLKKYIEAEKPQDYLFGMPREGRAGGMFDSRYSQRGVQWAVKQASKSANIMKEVSVHTLRHSFATHLLEDGMDILSIKNLLGHESIDTTLIYLQIAQLSTHKLFSPLDTLFSEFGKK
;
A
#
# COMPACT_ATOMS: atom_id res chain seq x y z
N MET A 1 -7.19 22.85 9.98
CA MET A 1 -7.19 24.21 10.60
C MET A 1 -8.12 25.16 9.85
N ALA A 2 -7.99 25.36 8.54
CA ALA A 2 -8.86 26.28 7.78
C ALA A 2 -10.37 26.08 8.03
N ALA A 3 -10.85 24.84 8.12
CA ALA A 3 -12.27 24.56 8.37
C ALA A 3 -12.74 24.99 9.77
N VAL A 4 -11.88 24.95 10.78
CA VAL A 4 -12.18 25.48 12.13
C VAL A 4 -12.29 26.98 12.07
N SER A 5 -11.33 27.65 11.46
CA SER A 5 -11.33 29.11 11.31
C SER A 5 -12.53 29.62 10.53
N LEU A 6 -12.92 28.93 9.45
CA LEU A 6 -14.10 29.27 8.66
C LEU A 6 -15.42 29.07 9.44
N HIS A 7 -15.46 28.10 10.35
CA HIS A 7 -16.66 27.84 11.15
C HIS A 7 -16.93 28.94 12.18
N PHE A 8 -15.88 29.46 12.82
CA PHE A 8 -16.00 30.47 13.88
C PHE A 8 -15.68 31.90 13.42
N GLY A 9 -15.13 32.09 12.22
CA GLY A 9 -14.61 33.40 11.78
C GLY A 9 -13.40 33.91 12.58
N LYS A 10 -12.74 33.02 13.35
CA LYS A 10 -11.60 33.31 14.24
C LYS A 10 -10.45 32.34 13.99
N ILE A 11 -9.25 32.71 14.38
CA ILE A 11 -8.12 31.76 14.38
C ILE A 11 -8.29 30.79 15.56
N PRO A 12 -7.90 29.52 15.39
CA PRO A 12 -8.16 28.49 16.41
C PRO A 12 -7.50 28.74 17.77
N THR A 13 -6.47 29.58 17.82
CA THR A 13 -5.79 29.99 19.07
C THR A 13 -6.57 31.02 19.90
N GLU A 14 -7.58 31.66 19.30
CA GLU A 14 -8.48 32.60 19.97
C GLU A 14 -9.77 31.94 20.45
N LEU A 15 -9.94 30.65 20.18
CA LEU A 15 -11.11 29.90 20.60
C LEU A 15 -10.90 29.36 22.02
N ASP A 16 -11.95 29.46 22.83
CA ASP A 16 -11.95 28.80 24.13
C ASP A 16 -12.11 27.26 24.00
N PRO A 17 -11.78 26.51 25.06
CA PRO A 17 -11.91 25.06 25.04
C PRO A 17 -13.32 24.54 24.73
N GLU A 18 -14.37 25.24 25.18
CA GLU A 18 -15.77 24.83 24.93
C GLU A 18 -16.12 24.95 23.45
N GLN A 19 -15.75 26.06 22.81
CA GLN A 19 -15.95 26.25 21.36
C GLN A 19 -15.26 25.15 20.54
N ILE A 20 -14.03 24.77 20.95
CA ILE A 20 -13.31 23.69 20.29
C ILE A 20 -14.02 22.33 20.51
N HIS A 21 -14.51 22.07 21.70
CA HIS A 21 -15.30 20.88 22.00
C HIS A 21 -16.61 20.82 21.20
N ASP A 22 -17.35 21.92 21.11
CA ASP A 22 -18.56 22.02 20.32
C ASP A 22 -18.33 21.74 18.84
N TYR A 23 -17.20 22.26 18.31
CA TYR A 23 -16.81 21.97 16.92
C TYR A 23 -16.47 20.50 16.71
N LEU A 24 -15.74 19.91 17.62
CA LEU A 24 -15.43 18.47 17.53
C LEU A 24 -16.67 17.59 17.62
N PHE A 25 -17.60 17.96 18.50
CA PHE A 25 -18.91 17.29 18.59
C PHE A 25 -19.77 17.48 17.34
N TYR A 26 -19.79 18.71 16.78
CA TYR A 26 -20.42 19.01 15.51
C TYR A 26 -19.86 18.13 14.38
N LEU A 27 -18.54 17.96 14.30
CA LEU A 27 -17.90 17.08 13.32
C LEU A 27 -18.34 15.61 13.48
N GLN A 28 -18.59 15.15 14.70
CA GLN A 28 -19.06 13.79 14.95
C GLN A 28 -20.52 13.58 14.53
N LYS A 29 -21.39 14.56 14.77
CA LYS A 29 -22.86 14.42 14.54
C LYS A 29 -23.31 14.77 13.14
N LYS A 30 -22.78 15.83 12.53
CA LYS A 30 -23.34 16.43 11.31
C LYS A 30 -22.80 15.88 10.02
N SER A 31 -21.66 15.22 10.05
CA SER A 31 -21.13 14.57 8.86
C SER A 31 -21.69 13.16 8.78
N LYS A 32 -22.47 12.86 7.75
CA LYS A 32 -22.94 11.50 7.40
C LYS A 32 -21.78 10.49 7.26
N SER A 33 -20.54 10.97 7.27
CA SER A 33 -19.29 10.23 7.41
C SER A 33 -18.13 11.21 7.61
N PRO A 34 -17.89 11.78 8.80
CA PRO A 34 -16.56 12.30 9.05
C PRO A 34 -15.67 11.06 9.02
N SER A 35 -14.77 10.95 8.04
CA SER A 35 -13.80 9.89 8.13
C SER A 35 -13.12 10.05 9.49
N GLN A 36 -13.02 8.97 10.28
CA GLN A 36 -12.32 8.99 11.58
C GLN A 36 -10.92 9.61 11.44
N SER A 37 -10.37 9.57 10.23
CA SER A 37 -9.13 10.21 9.82
C SER A 37 -9.24 11.74 9.87
N TYR A 38 -10.31 12.34 9.34
CA TYR A 38 -10.50 13.79 9.36
C TYR A 38 -10.61 14.32 10.79
N PHE A 39 -11.41 13.65 11.63
CA PHE A 39 -11.52 14.00 13.05
C PHE A 39 -10.16 13.95 13.77
N LYS A 40 -9.42 12.84 13.61
CA LYS A 40 -8.08 12.69 14.19
C LYS A 40 -7.10 13.76 13.69
N HIS A 41 -7.10 14.04 12.39
CA HIS A 41 -6.25 15.09 11.83
C HIS A 41 -6.63 16.48 12.34
N THR A 42 -7.91 16.76 12.58
CA THR A 42 -8.36 18.00 13.20
C THR A 42 -7.83 18.12 14.63
N VAL A 43 -7.99 17.09 15.45
CA VAL A 43 -7.47 17.09 16.84
C VAL A 43 -5.95 17.21 16.89
N TYR A 44 -5.23 16.42 16.07
CA TYR A 44 -3.77 16.52 16.01
C TYR A 44 -3.27 17.89 15.52
N GLY A 45 -3.97 18.47 14.54
CA GLY A 45 -3.66 19.82 14.06
C GLY A 45 -3.90 20.89 15.11
N LEU A 46 -5.00 20.80 15.87
CA LEU A 46 -5.27 21.68 17.01
C LEU A 46 -4.21 21.55 18.12
N ARG A 47 -3.89 20.32 18.51
CA ARG A 47 -2.81 20.06 19.49
C ARG A 47 -1.48 20.64 19.05
N PHE A 48 -1.11 20.44 17.79
CA PHE A 48 0.12 20.99 17.24
C PHE A 48 0.14 22.52 17.28
N LEU A 49 -0.95 23.17 16.83
CA LEU A 49 -1.07 24.61 16.79
C LEU A 49 -1.03 25.20 18.21
N LEU A 50 -1.85 24.73 19.14
CA LEU A 50 -1.87 25.21 20.50
C LEU A 50 -0.52 25.03 21.20
N LYS A 51 0.13 23.87 21.00
CA LYS A 51 1.47 23.61 21.51
C LYS A 51 2.51 24.60 20.94
N SER A 52 2.44 24.92 19.64
CA SER A 52 3.39 25.87 19.02
C SER A 52 3.24 27.28 19.53
N GLU A 53 2.03 27.66 20.00
CA GLU A 53 1.73 28.96 20.61
C GLU A 53 1.87 28.96 22.15
N GLY A 54 2.35 27.86 22.73
CA GLY A 54 2.53 27.75 24.19
C GLY A 54 1.22 27.66 24.99
N LEU A 55 0.10 27.37 24.32
CA LEU A 55 -1.21 27.24 24.93
C LEU A 55 -1.46 25.80 25.40
N SER A 56 -2.29 25.62 26.47
CA SER A 56 -2.70 24.30 26.93
C SER A 56 -3.57 23.59 25.89
N TYR A 57 -3.34 22.27 25.74
CA TYR A 57 -4.09 21.41 24.82
C TYR A 57 -4.53 20.10 25.48
N ASP A 58 -4.40 19.96 26.79
CA ASP A 58 -4.69 18.72 27.52
C ASP A 58 -6.17 18.33 27.46
N PHE A 59 -7.03 19.34 27.31
CA PHE A 59 -8.49 19.12 27.11
C PHE A 59 -8.83 18.45 25.78
N LEU A 60 -7.93 18.47 24.80
CA LEU A 60 -8.14 17.82 23.49
C LEU A 60 -7.87 16.31 23.59
N SER A 61 -8.82 15.56 24.13
CA SER A 61 -8.77 14.12 24.13
C SER A 61 -9.24 13.52 22.79
N LEU A 62 -8.59 12.44 22.34
CA LEU A 62 -9.13 11.63 21.27
C LEU A 62 -10.14 10.65 21.89
N PRO A 63 -11.41 10.62 21.44
CA PRO A 63 -12.30 9.58 21.88
C PRO A 63 -11.71 8.22 21.51
N GLU A 64 -11.84 7.24 22.39
CA GLU A 64 -11.53 5.83 22.11
C GLU A 64 -12.48 5.31 21.02
N ILE A 65 -12.11 5.52 19.78
CA ILE A 65 -12.85 4.97 18.66
C ILE A 65 -12.34 3.55 18.45
N LYS A 66 -13.08 2.56 18.95
CA LYS A 66 -12.84 1.15 18.61
C LYS A 66 -12.98 1.01 17.10
N ARG A 67 -11.86 0.83 16.40
CA ARG A 67 -11.88 0.54 14.97
C ARG A 67 -12.29 -0.93 14.81
N GLU A 68 -13.38 -1.17 14.14
CA GLU A 68 -13.59 -2.49 13.55
C GLU A 68 -12.42 -2.79 12.62
N LYS A 69 -11.61 -3.76 12.98
CA LYS A 69 -10.53 -4.25 12.12
C LYS A 69 -11.14 -5.08 11.00
N LYS A 70 -11.55 -4.43 9.93
CA LYS A 70 -11.97 -5.15 8.71
C LYS A 70 -10.76 -5.88 8.12
N LEU A 71 -10.92 -7.15 7.84
CA LEU A 71 -9.91 -7.91 7.14
C LEU A 71 -9.69 -7.32 5.76
N PRO A 72 -8.43 -7.23 5.27
CA PRO A 72 -8.14 -6.72 3.95
C PRO A 72 -8.74 -7.64 2.87
N VAL A 73 -9.16 -7.00 1.78
CA VAL A 73 -9.60 -7.70 0.58
C VAL A 73 -8.39 -8.33 -0.09
N VAL A 74 -8.51 -9.63 -0.40
CA VAL A 74 -7.51 -10.42 -1.12
C VAL A 74 -8.15 -10.98 -2.38
N LEU A 75 -7.41 -10.91 -3.48
CA LEU A 75 -7.78 -11.51 -4.76
C LEU A 75 -7.32 -12.97 -4.79
N SER A 76 -8.07 -13.83 -5.45
CA SER A 76 -7.59 -15.17 -5.79
C SER A 76 -6.50 -15.10 -6.87
N LYS A 77 -5.68 -16.15 -7.00
CA LYS A 77 -4.68 -16.28 -8.08
C LYS A 77 -5.35 -16.15 -9.46
N GLN A 78 -6.56 -16.66 -9.61
CA GLN A 78 -7.35 -16.56 -10.85
C GLN A 78 -7.79 -15.11 -11.14
N GLU A 79 -8.27 -14.36 -10.14
CA GLU A 79 -8.65 -12.95 -10.30
C GLU A 79 -7.44 -12.09 -10.70
N VAL A 80 -6.27 -12.33 -10.10
CA VAL A 80 -5.02 -11.65 -10.50
C VAL A 80 -4.64 -11.97 -11.93
N TRP A 81 -4.75 -13.23 -12.34
CA TRP A 81 -4.50 -13.66 -13.71
C TRP A 81 -5.45 -12.98 -14.71
N GLN A 82 -6.73 -12.88 -14.39
CA GLN A 82 -7.72 -12.18 -15.20
C GLN A 82 -7.38 -10.70 -15.35
N MET A 83 -6.94 -10.03 -14.27
CA MET A 83 -6.47 -8.64 -14.33
C MET A 83 -5.28 -8.47 -15.28
N LEU A 84 -4.27 -9.34 -15.17
CA LEU A 84 -3.07 -9.29 -16.00
C LEU A 84 -3.39 -9.59 -17.48
N SER A 85 -4.26 -10.57 -17.72
CA SER A 85 -4.67 -10.98 -19.09
C SER A 85 -5.56 -9.93 -19.75
N GLY A 86 -6.43 -9.26 -19.00
CA GLY A 86 -7.35 -8.23 -19.48
C GLY A 86 -6.69 -6.86 -19.73
N CYS A 87 -5.42 -6.67 -19.35
CA CYS A 87 -4.72 -5.41 -19.61
C CYS A 87 -4.40 -5.22 -21.09
N LYS A 88 -5.01 -4.21 -21.72
CA LYS A 88 -4.75 -3.85 -23.12
C LYS A 88 -3.39 -3.15 -23.30
N LEU A 89 -2.99 -2.30 -22.34
CA LEU A 89 -1.75 -1.55 -22.39
C LEU A 89 -0.63 -2.31 -21.68
N LEU A 90 0.51 -2.48 -22.38
CA LEU A 90 1.70 -3.14 -21.83
C LEU A 90 2.17 -2.45 -20.56
N LYS A 91 2.19 -1.11 -20.55
CA LYS A 91 2.52 -0.30 -19.35
C LYS A 91 1.70 -0.69 -18.13
N HIS A 92 0.38 -0.83 -18.27
CA HIS A 92 -0.49 -1.21 -17.15
C HIS A 92 -0.29 -2.67 -16.73
N LYS A 93 -0.07 -3.56 -17.70
CA LYS A 93 0.23 -4.97 -17.43
C LYS A 93 1.49 -5.12 -16.59
N ILE A 94 2.57 -4.42 -16.96
CA ILE A 94 3.83 -4.40 -16.20
C ILE A 94 3.65 -3.75 -14.84
N LEU A 95 2.94 -2.63 -14.76
CA LEU A 95 2.62 -1.96 -13.50
C LEU A 95 1.93 -2.91 -12.50
N ILE A 96 0.89 -3.61 -12.93
CA ILE A 96 0.15 -4.58 -12.10
C ILE A 96 1.03 -5.77 -11.77
N GLY A 97 1.83 -6.24 -12.74
CA GLY A 97 2.80 -7.31 -12.52
C GLY A 97 3.80 -6.98 -11.42
N ILE A 98 4.33 -5.75 -11.36
CA ILE A 98 5.23 -5.30 -10.30
C ILE A 98 4.49 -5.14 -8.97
N LEU A 99 3.30 -4.53 -8.97
CA LEU A 99 2.52 -4.34 -7.75
C LEU A 99 2.18 -5.67 -7.07
N TYR A 100 1.80 -6.68 -7.85
CA TYR A 100 1.50 -8.01 -7.34
C TYR A 100 2.75 -8.87 -7.17
N GLY A 101 3.65 -8.93 -8.16
CA GLY A 101 4.79 -9.85 -8.12
C GLY A 101 5.93 -9.44 -7.18
N CYS A 102 5.98 -8.14 -6.81
CA CYS A 102 6.98 -7.59 -5.89
C CYS A 102 6.37 -6.97 -4.63
N GLY A 103 5.05 -6.91 -4.52
CA GLY A 103 4.34 -6.37 -3.37
C GLY A 103 4.60 -4.89 -3.09
N LEU A 104 4.88 -4.07 -4.12
CA LEU A 104 5.26 -2.67 -3.95
C LEU A 104 4.08 -1.78 -3.50
N ARG A 105 4.41 -0.70 -2.77
CA ARG A 105 3.47 0.38 -2.46
C ARG A 105 3.30 1.31 -3.67
N CYS A 106 2.23 2.07 -3.70
CA CYS A 106 1.94 3.01 -4.78
C CYS A 106 3.09 4.01 -5.03
N MET A 107 3.66 4.58 -3.98
CA MET A 107 4.77 5.53 -4.11
C MET A 107 6.09 4.83 -4.48
N GLU A 108 6.30 3.60 -4.05
CA GLU A 108 7.48 2.81 -4.41
C GLU A 108 7.50 2.53 -5.92
N VAL A 109 6.38 2.04 -6.48
CA VAL A 109 6.29 1.78 -7.93
C VAL A 109 6.38 3.05 -8.76
N ARG A 110 5.83 4.16 -8.25
CA ARG A 110 5.91 5.48 -8.91
C ARG A 110 7.35 5.99 -9.00
N ASN A 111 8.15 5.76 -7.96
CA ASN A 111 9.53 6.25 -7.85
C ASN A 111 10.56 5.28 -8.44
N LEU A 112 10.12 4.15 -8.98
CA LEU A 112 11.00 3.11 -9.52
C LEU A 112 11.78 3.62 -10.73
N ARG A 113 13.12 3.44 -10.70
CA ARG A 113 14.03 3.84 -11.77
C ARG A 113 14.52 2.63 -12.55
N LEU A 114 15.06 2.86 -13.72
CA LEU A 114 15.68 1.82 -14.54
C LEU A 114 16.88 1.19 -13.85
N CYS A 115 17.69 1.99 -13.15
CA CYS A 115 18.87 1.51 -12.40
C CYS A 115 18.52 0.66 -11.17
N ASP A 116 17.24 0.63 -10.74
CA ASP A 116 16.79 -0.22 -9.64
C ASP A 116 16.53 -1.67 -10.09
N LEU A 117 16.56 -1.94 -11.41
CA LEU A 117 16.31 -3.26 -11.98
C LEU A 117 17.63 -4.01 -12.20
N ASP A 118 17.84 -5.08 -11.46
CA ASP A 118 18.94 -6.00 -11.65
C ASP A 118 18.42 -7.30 -12.29
N PHE A 119 18.54 -7.39 -13.60
CA PHE A 119 18.05 -8.54 -14.36
C PHE A 119 18.93 -9.79 -14.18
N ASP A 120 20.21 -9.61 -13.93
CA ASP A 120 21.16 -10.72 -13.78
C ASP A 120 20.94 -11.40 -12.42
N ARG A 121 20.78 -10.62 -11.36
CA ARG A 121 20.45 -11.13 -10.02
C ARG A 121 18.94 -11.41 -9.86
N LYS A 122 18.12 -11.07 -10.84
CA LYS A 122 16.66 -11.19 -10.79
C LYS A 122 16.06 -10.49 -9.58
N GLN A 123 16.52 -9.27 -9.32
CA GLN A 123 16.13 -8.47 -8.17
C GLN A 123 15.73 -7.05 -8.57
N LEU A 124 14.87 -6.46 -7.77
CA LEU A 124 14.46 -5.08 -7.86
C LEU A 124 14.80 -4.40 -6.55
N LYS A 125 15.53 -3.28 -6.62
CA LYS A 125 15.85 -2.44 -5.47
C LYS A 125 14.70 -1.47 -5.21
N VAL A 126 14.14 -1.49 -4.01
CA VAL A 126 13.16 -0.51 -3.54
C VAL A 126 13.89 0.49 -2.67
N VAL A 127 14.08 1.71 -3.21
CA VAL A 127 14.80 2.79 -2.55
C VAL A 127 13.86 3.60 -1.67
N GLN A 128 14.31 3.97 -0.48
CA GLN A 128 13.59 4.83 0.47
C GLN A 128 12.14 4.38 0.74
N GLY A 129 11.96 3.11 1.05
CA GLY A 129 10.70 2.59 1.58
C GLY A 129 10.29 3.32 2.87
N LYS A 130 9.16 2.94 3.45
CA LYS A 130 8.75 3.48 4.76
C LYS A 130 9.86 3.28 5.80
N GLY A 131 10.32 4.37 6.45
CA GLY A 131 11.47 4.34 7.38
C GLY A 131 12.83 4.51 6.71
N SER A 132 12.90 4.97 5.45
CA SER A 132 14.14 5.27 4.69
C SER A 132 15.12 4.08 4.54
N LYS A 133 14.62 2.84 4.63
CA LYS A 133 15.43 1.63 4.44
C LYS A 133 15.21 1.05 3.04
N ASP A 134 16.31 0.80 2.34
CA ASP A 134 16.31 0.09 1.07
C ASP A 134 16.05 -1.40 1.30
N ARG A 135 15.41 -2.04 0.33
CA ARG A 135 15.24 -3.49 0.31
C ARG A 135 15.27 -4.03 -1.11
N TYR A 136 15.61 -5.30 -1.23
CA TYR A 136 15.53 -6.03 -2.50
C TYR A 136 14.32 -6.95 -2.50
N VAL A 137 13.64 -7.03 -3.65
CA VAL A 137 12.54 -7.96 -3.89
C VAL A 137 12.81 -8.75 -5.15
N PRO A 138 12.40 -10.04 -5.22
CA PRO A 138 12.66 -10.87 -6.38
C PRO A 138 11.87 -10.43 -7.61
N LEU A 139 12.47 -10.56 -8.78
CA LEU A 139 11.83 -10.43 -10.09
C LEU A 139 11.61 -11.82 -10.69
N SER A 140 10.37 -12.18 -11.00
CA SER A 140 10.08 -13.42 -11.72
C SER A 140 10.55 -13.35 -13.16
N GLU A 141 10.87 -14.49 -13.78
CA GLU A 141 11.25 -14.59 -15.20
C GLU A 141 10.18 -14.00 -16.14
N HIS A 142 8.91 -14.20 -15.80
CA HIS A 142 7.80 -13.63 -16.58
C HIS A 142 7.79 -12.11 -16.52
N LEU A 143 8.07 -11.54 -15.35
CA LEU A 143 8.14 -10.09 -15.16
C LEU A 143 9.37 -9.50 -15.85
N ILE A 144 10.53 -10.16 -15.78
CA ILE A 144 11.77 -9.77 -16.47
C ILE A 144 11.53 -9.69 -17.99
N ARG A 145 10.95 -10.73 -18.59
CA ARG A 145 10.63 -10.73 -20.02
C ARG A 145 9.66 -9.59 -20.40
N GLY A 146 8.66 -9.37 -19.56
CA GLY A 146 7.72 -8.28 -19.77
C GLY A 146 8.35 -6.89 -19.64
N LEU A 147 9.22 -6.70 -18.64
CA LEU A 147 9.98 -5.47 -18.43
C LEU A 147 10.91 -5.15 -19.60
N LYS A 148 11.66 -6.13 -20.10
CA LYS A 148 12.53 -5.95 -21.27
C LYS A 148 11.73 -5.49 -22.49
N LYS A 149 10.60 -6.13 -22.80
CA LYS A 149 9.70 -5.70 -23.88
C LYS A 149 9.13 -4.28 -23.65
N TYR A 150 8.77 -3.96 -22.42
CA TYR A 150 8.24 -2.64 -22.08
C TYR A 150 9.31 -1.55 -22.25
N ILE A 151 10.53 -1.80 -21.76
CA ILE A 151 11.65 -0.84 -21.86
C ILE A 151 12.04 -0.62 -23.33
N GLU A 152 12.04 -1.66 -24.15
CA GLU A 152 12.32 -1.57 -25.58
C GLU A 152 11.24 -0.74 -26.33
N ALA A 153 9.97 -0.96 -26.01
CA ALA A 153 8.85 -0.29 -26.67
C ALA A 153 8.69 1.18 -26.24
N GLU A 154 8.74 1.46 -24.93
CA GLU A 154 8.43 2.79 -24.37
C GLU A 154 9.66 3.67 -24.16
N LYS A 155 10.87 3.08 -24.18
CA LYS A 155 12.18 3.75 -24.02
C LYS A 155 12.20 4.76 -22.87
N PRO A 156 11.81 4.36 -21.64
CA PRO A 156 11.83 5.26 -20.50
C PRO A 156 13.26 5.74 -20.22
N GLN A 157 13.43 7.01 -19.82
CA GLN A 157 14.76 7.61 -19.66
C GLN A 157 15.34 7.43 -18.25
N ASP A 158 14.56 7.67 -17.20
CA ASP A 158 15.01 7.62 -15.79
C ASP A 158 14.03 6.76 -14.97
N TYR A 159 12.80 7.25 -14.81
CA TYR A 159 11.76 6.51 -14.12
C TYR A 159 11.13 5.45 -15.01
N LEU A 160 10.99 4.23 -14.49
CA LEU A 160 10.41 3.11 -15.25
C LEU A 160 9.05 3.45 -15.87
N PHE A 161 8.19 4.13 -15.13
CA PHE A 161 6.87 4.60 -15.58
C PHE A 161 6.84 6.12 -15.82
N GLY A 162 7.96 6.69 -16.23
CA GLY A 162 8.05 8.11 -16.53
C GLY A 162 7.22 8.55 -17.73
N MET A 163 7.05 9.86 -17.87
CA MET A 163 6.54 10.49 -19.07
C MET A 163 7.70 11.15 -19.83
N PRO A 164 7.69 11.13 -21.18
CA PRO A 164 8.69 11.85 -21.96
C PRO A 164 8.74 13.34 -21.57
N ARG A 165 9.94 13.91 -21.51
CA ARG A 165 10.14 15.33 -21.20
C ARG A 165 9.90 16.25 -22.41
N GLU A 166 9.78 15.69 -23.59
CA GLU A 166 9.68 16.45 -24.85
C GLU A 166 8.35 17.23 -24.93
N GLY A 167 8.43 18.51 -25.24
CA GLY A 167 7.30 19.36 -25.61
C GLY A 167 6.60 20.14 -24.52
N ARG A 168 7.11 20.21 -23.27
CA ARG A 168 6.50 21.01 -22.21
C ARG A 168 7.44 22.16 -21.78
N ALA A 169 7.06 23.36 -22.16
CA ALA A 169 7.75 24.58 -21.81
C ALA A 169 7.80 24.84 -20.31
N GLY A 170 8.99 25.14 -19.79
CA GLY A 170 9.29 25.94 -18.61
C GLY A 170 8.51 25.65 -17.34
N GLY A 171 8.92 24.64 -16.58
CA GLY A 171 8.44 24.40 -15.21
C GLY A 171 9.07 23.15 -14.60
N MET A 172 9.14 23.08 -13.27
CA MET A 172 9.61 21.90 -12.53
C MET A 172 8.54 20.79 -12.64
N PHE A 173 8.53 20.08 -13.80
CA PHE A 173 7.54 19.04 -14.08
C PHE A 173 8.01 17.70 -13.49
N ASP A 174 7.16 17.10 -12.66
CA ASP A 174 7.37 15.75 -12.17
C ASP A 174 7.09 14.74 -13.31
N SER A 175 8.16 14.21 -13.91
CA SER A 175 8.08 13.23 -15.00
C SER A 175 7.58 11.85 -14.57
N ARG A 176 7.40 11.60 -13.29
CA ARG A 176 6.92 10.33 -12.76
C ARG A 176 5.44 10.10 -13.06
N TYR A 177 5.06 8.85 -13.25
CA TYR A 177 3.66 8.48 -13.37
C TYR A 177 2.88 8.91 -12.13
N SER A 178 1.74 9.58 -12.30
CA SER A 178 1.02 10.14 -11.16
C SER A 178 0.43 9.04 -10.24
N GLN A 179 0.32 9.33 -8.95
CA GLN A 179 -0.34 8.41 -8.00
C GLN A 179 -1.77 8.07 -8.44
N ARG A 180 -2.51 9.07 -8.96
CA ARG A 180 -3.86 8.87 -9.51
C ARG A 180 -3.83 7.96 -10.72
N GLY A 181 -2.80 8.08 -11.59
CA GLY A 181 -2.61 7.23 -12.75
C GLY A 181 -2.38 5.77 -12.37
N VAL A 182 -1.54 5.50 -11.36
CA VAL A 182 -1.33 4.16 -10.82
C VAL A 182 -2.63 3.56 -10.29
N GLN A 183 -3.37 4.30 -9.47
CA GLN A 183 -4.66 3.87 -8.91
C GLN A 183 -5.70 3.64 -10.01
N TRP A 184 -5.73 4.52 -11.00
CA TRP A 184 -6.64 4.39 -12.14
C TRP A 184 -6.34 3.14 -12.96
N ALA A 185 -5.07 2.85 -13.25
CA ALA A 185 -4.66 1.65 -13.98
C ALA A 185 -5.11 0.36 -13.28
N VAL A 186 -4.93 0.28 -11.96
CA VAL A 186 -5.41 -0.85 -11.17
C VAL A 186 -6.94 -0.98 -11.22
N LYS A 187 -7.65 0.14 -11.09
CA LYS A 187 -9.12 0.16 -11.15
C LYS A 187 -9.64 -0.24 -12.54
N GLN A 188 -9.00 0.21 -13.61
CA GLN A 188 -9.38 -0.19 -14.98
C GLN A 188 -9.14 -1.68 -15.23
N ALA A 189 -8.00 -2.23 -14.79
CA ALA A 189 -7.72 -3.65 -14.92
C ALA A 189 -8.72 -4.52 -14.14
N SER A 190 -9.09 -4.11 -12.93
CA SER A 190 -10.13 -4.79 -12.14
C SER A 190 -11.48 -4.79 -12.84
N LYS A 191 -11.89 -3.64 -13.40
CA LYS A 191 -13.12 -3.53 -14.18
C LYS A 191 -13.10 -4.39 -15.44
N SER A 192 -11.99 -4.38 -16.19
CA SER A 192 -11.84 -5.20 -17.41
C SER A 192 -11.86 -6.70 -17.13
N ALA A 193 -11.50 -7.10 -15.91
CA ALA A 193 -11.54 -8.47 -15.43
C ALA A 193 -12.88 -8.85 -14.76
N ASN A 194 -13.86 -7.93 -14.74
CA ASN A 194 -15.17 -8.11 -14.09
C ASN A 194 -15.08 -8.52 -12.61
N ILE A 195 -14.08 -8.02 -11.89
CA ILE A 195 -13.89 -8.32 -10.47
C ILE A 195 -14.86 -7.47 -9.64
N MET A 196 -15.72 -8.14 -8.86
CA MET A 196 -16.73 -7.49 -8.01
C MET A 196 -16.14 -6.89 -6.71
N LYS A 197 -14.96 -7.33 -6.31
CA LYS A 197 -14.27 -6.83 -5.12
C LYS A 197 -13.74 -5.41 -5.35
N GLU A 198 -13.67 -4.62 -4.28
CA GLU A 198 -12.97 -3.33 -4.33
C GLU A 198 -11.45 -3.53 -4.42
N VAL A 199 -10.90 -3.29 -5.61
CA VAL A 199 -9.48 -3.49 -5.88
C VAL A 199 -8.73 -2.17 -5.84
N SER A 200 -7.69 -2.13 -5.04
CA SER A 200 -6.73 -1.03 -4.90
C SER A 200 -5.30 -1.53 -5.07
N VAL A 201 -4.34 -0.62 -5.08
CA VAL A 201 -2.91 -0.98 -5.02
C VAL A 201 -2.58 -1.82 -3.78
N HIS A 202 -3.20 -1.48 -2.64
CA HIS A 202 -3.00 -2.25 -1.41
C HIS A 202 -3.61 -3.65 -1.50
N THR A 203 -4.71 -3.82 -2.22
CA THR A 203 -5.30 -5.14 -2.47
C THR A 203 -4.33 -6.09 -3.18
N LEU A 204 -3.62 -5.61 -4.21
CA LEU A 204 -2.60 -6.40 -4.91
C LEU A 204 -1.44 -6.78 -3.98
N ARG A 205 -1.00 -5.85 -3.14
CA ARG A 205 0.05 -6.11 -2.14
C ARG A 205 -0.43 -7.09 -1.05
N HIS A 206 -1.67 -7.00 -0.60
CA HIS A 206 -2.26 -7.97 0.33
C HIS A 206 -2.35 -9.36 -0.30
N SER A 207 -2.77 -9.43 -1.56
CA SER A 207 -2.83 -10.69 -2.31
C SER A 207 -1.44 -11.31 -2.48
N PHE A 208 -0.41 -10.51 -2.79
CA PHE A 208 0.99 -10.98 -2.85
C PHE A 208 1.42 -11.62 -1.52
N ALA A 209 1.22 -10.92 -0.41
CA ALA A 209 1.64 -11.41 0.90
C ALA A 209 0.88 -12.68 1.32
N THR A 210 -0.44 -12.70 1.09
CA THR A 210 -1.29 -13.86 1.41
C THR A 210 -0.90 -15.07 0.58
N HIS A 211 -0.69 -14.91 -0.73
CA HIS A 211 -0.31 -16.01 -1.60
C HIS A 211 1.09 -16.56 -1.28
N LEU A 212 2.06 -15.69 -0.91
CA LEU A 212 3.37 -16.16 -0.45
C LEU A 212 3.27 -17.02 0.82
N LEU A 213 2.40 -16.60 1.75
CA LEU A 213 2.15 -17.36 2.97
C LEU A 213 1.48 -18.71 2.69
N GLU A 214 0.48 -18.73 1.79
CA GLU A 214 -0.19 -19.95 1.31
C GLU A 214 0.76 -20.90 0.57
N ASP A 215 1.74 -20.34 -0.15
CA ASP A 215 2.79 -21.09 -0.84
C ASP A 215 3.91 -21.56 0.13
N GLY A 216 3.80 -21.25 1.45
CA GLY A 216 4.66 -21.76 2.51
C GLY A 216 5.84 -20.87 2.89
N MET A 217 5.89 -19.62 2.43
CA MET A 217 6.91 -18.67 2.86
C MET A 217 6.66 -18.26 4.32
N ASP A 218 7.71 -18.18 5.12
CA ASP A 218 7.60 -17.77 6.51
C ASP A 218 7.25 -16.27 6.66
N ILE A 219 6.61 -15.93 7.77
CA ILE A 219 6.08 -14.60 8.03
C ILE A 219 7.17 -13.52 8.17
N LEU A 220 8.38 -13.87 8.62
CA LEU A 220 9.48 -12.93 8.76
C LEU A 220 10.06 -12.57 7.40
N SER A 221 10.20 -13.54 6.51
CA SER A 221 10.59 -13.32 5.12
C SER A 221 9.58 -12.40 4.40
N ILE A 222 8.28 -12.65 4.58
CA ILE A 222 7.21 -11.78 4.03
C ILE A 222 7.31 -10.37 4.62
N LYS A 223 7.52 -10.23 5.93
CA LYS A 223 7.72 -8.92 6.58
C LYS A 223 8.87 -8.15 5.93
N ASN A 224 10.01 -8.82 5.70
CA ASN A 224 11.21 -8.21 5.11
C ASN A 224 10.96 -7.80 3.65
N LEU A 225 10.37 -8.66 2.82
CA LEU A 225 10.00 -8.36 1.44
C LEU A 225 9.06 -7.16 1.35
N LEU A 226 8.09 -7.08 2.25
CA LEU A 226 7.15 -5.96 2.30
C LEU A 226 7.77 -4.69 2.90
N GLY A 227 8.86 -4.77 3.64
CA GLY A 227 9.43 -3.64 4.38
C GLY A 227 8.47 -3.12 5.45
N HIS A 228 7.92 -4.02 6.27
CA HIS A 228 7.14 -3.68 7.45
C HIS A 228 8.07 -3.48 8.65
N GLU A 229 7.91 -2.38 9.38
CA GLU A 229 8.66 -2.11 10.61
C GLU A 229 8.25 -3.08 11.72
N SER A 230 6.93 -3.17 11.99
CA SER A 230 6.37 -4.10 12.96
C SER A 230 5.88 -5.38 12.28
N ILE A 231 6.09 -6.51 12.96
CA ILE A 231 5.55 -7.80 12.56
C ILE A 231 4.02 -7.81 12.62
N ASP A 232 3.41 -7.04 13.54
CA ASP A 232 1.95 -6.97 13.71
C ASP A 232 1.23 -6.60 12.42
N THR A 233 1.87 -5.75 11.59
CA THR A 233 1.33 -5.39 10.27
C THR A 233 1.28 -6.60 9.32
N THR A 234 2.14 -7.59 9.53
CA THR A 234 2.23 -8.79 8.68
C THR A 234 1.37 -9.93 9.23
N LEU A 235 1.18 -10.00 10.56
CA LEU A 235 0.38 -11.05 11.20
C LEU A 235 -1.08 -11.10 10.72
N ILE A 236 -1.61 -9.99 10.17
CA ILE A 236 -2.96 -9.98 9.60
C ILE A 236 -3.13 -11.00 8.46
N TYR A 237 -2.06 -11.34 7.75
CA TYR A 237 -2.12 -12.33 6.66
C TYR A 237 -2.35 -13.75 7.16
N LEU A 238 -1.95 -14.06 8.40
CA LEU A 238 -2.25 -15.36 9.02
C LEU A 238 -3.75 -15.59 9.25
N GLN A 239 -4.52 -14.50 9.42
CA GLN A 239 -5.97 -14.57 9.58
C GLN A 239 -6.72 -14.75 8.27
N ILE A 240 -6.07 -14.46 7.14
CA ILE A 240 -6.69 -14.45 5.81
C ILE A 240 -6.25 -15.65 4.99
N ALA A 241 -4.99 -16.06 5.14
CA ALA A 241 -4.41 -17.14 4.36
C ALA A 241 -5.15 -18.46 4.61
N GLN A 242 -5.49 -19.13 3.51
CA GLN A 242 -5.99 -20.49 3.53
C GLN A 242 -4.78 -21.44 3.67
N LEU A 243 -4.30 -21.59 4.90
CA LEU A 243 -3.21 -22.52 5.17
C LEU A 243 -3.69 -23.93 4.88
N SER A 244 -3.00 -24.60 3.98
CA SER A 244 -3.30 -25.98 3.62
C SER A 244 -3.12 -26.88 4.84
N THR A 245 -4.22 -27.42 5.37
CA THR A 245 -4.21 -28.37 6.49
C THR A 245 -3.46 -29.67 6.15
N HIS A 246 -3.24 -29.94 4.84
CA HIS A 246 -2.47 -31.10 4.38
C HIS A 246 -0.98 -31.05 4.74
N LYS A 247 -0.47 -29.90 5.19
CA LYS A 247 0.92 -29.77 5.71
C LYS A 247 1.01 -29.88 7.24
N LEU A 248 -0.11 -30.07 7.93
CA LEU A 248 -0.10 -30.36 9.35
C LEU A 248 0.29 -31.82 9.55
N PHE A 249 1.49 -32.07 9.99
CA PHE A 249 1.98 -33.38 10.33
C PHE A 249 2.38 -33.41 11.82
N SER A 250 2.20 -34.56 12.44
CA SER A 250 2.72 -34.78 13.78
C SER A 250 4.23 -35.01 13.70
N PRO A 251 5.06 -34.36 14.53
CA PRO A 251 6.47 -34.73 14.63
C PRO A 251 6.68 -36.21 14.90
N LEU A 252 5.72 -36.88 15.56
CA LEU A 252 5.74 -38.32 15.79
C LEU A 252 5.65 -39.11 14.50
N ASP A 253 4.83 -38.69 13.52
CA ASP A 253 4.71 -39.37 12.23
C ASP A 253 6.02 -39.31 11.45
N THR A 254 6.75 -38.17 11.54
CA THR A 254 8.08 -38.03 10.95
C THR A 254 9.08 -38.98 11.62
N LEU A 255 9.09 -39.06 12.95
CA LEU A 255 9.92 -39.99 13.70
C LEU A 255 9.69 -41.44 13.28
N PHE A 256 8.45 -41.86 13.16
CA PHE A 256 8.12 -43.24 12.72
C PHE A 256 8.44 -43.48 11.26
N SER A 257 8.35 -42.47 10.39
CA SER A 257 8.73 -42.61 8.97
C SER A 257 10.25 -42.74 8.80
N GLU A 258 11.04 -42.10 9.66
CA GLU A 258 12.52 -42.12 9.62
C GLU A 258 13.12 -43.34 10.35
N PHE A 259 12.58 -43.70 11.50
CA PHE A 259 13.16 -44.70 12.40
C PHE A 259 12.30 -45.93 12.62
N GLY A 260 11.03 -45.93 12.22
CA GLY A 260 10.09 -47.04 12.41
C GLY A 260 10.15 -48.17 11.38
N LYS A 261 11.06 -48.09 10.41
CA LYS A 261 11.36 -49.20 9.48
C LYS A 261 12.44 -50.06 10.09
N LYS A 262 12.04 -51.00 10.92
CA LYS A 262 12.83 -52.19 11.26
C LYS A 262 12.02 -53.42 10.88
#